data_398c54400a9654645a7bf4eb993fe741
#
_entry.id   398c54400a9654645a7bf4eb993fe741
#
_cell.length_a   1.000
_cell.length_b   1.000
_cell.length_c   1.000
_cell.angle_alpha   90.00
_cell.angle_beta   90.00
_cell.angle_gamma   90.00
#
_symmetry.space_group_name_H-M   'P 1'
#
loop_
_entity.id
_entity.type
_entity.pdbx_description
1 polymer ?
#
loop_
_entity_poly.entity_id
_entity_poly.type
_entity_poly.pdbx_seq_one_letter_code
_entity_poly.pdbx_strand_id
1 'polypeptide(L)'
;FKGLPNDITEENLQSRIRGTILMAISNKKGKMLITTGNKSEVSVGYSTLYGDMNGGFNPIKDIYKTELYALANWRNNNLPKNILLDKKDVIPSSIISKEPTAELRDNQKDSDSLPPYDELDQILEGLVEYELSTSELEKKGYSREEIKKVENLLYVSEYKRRQSAPGVKISLRNFGRDRRYPITNKFRDKIE
;
A
#
# COMPACT_ATOMS: atom_id res chain seq x y z
N PHE A 1 -10.29 -15.36 -23.94
CA PHE A 1 -10.34 -13.89 -24.18
C PHE A 1 -10.04 -13.50 -25.62
N LYS A 2 -10.11 -14.47 -26.55
CA LYS A 2 -9.82 -14.21 -27.96
C LYS A 2 -10.60 -13.01 -28.51
N GLY A 3 -9.88 -12.03 -29.05
CA GLY A 3 -10.48 -10.84 -29.65
C GLY A 3 -10.79 -9.68 -28.67
N LEU A 4 -10.54 -9.85 -27.38
CA LEU A 4 -10.60 -8.78 -26.38
C LEU A 4 -9.23 -8.12 -26.22
N PRO A 5 -9.15 -6.80 -26.01
CA PRO A 5 -7.89 -6.13 -25.69
C PRO A 5 -7.42 -6.51 -24.29
N ASN A 6 -6.11 -6.44 -24.07
CA ASN A 6 -5.54 -6.60 -22.74
C ASN A 6 -5.95 -5.41 -21.84
N ASP A 7 -6.26 -5.73 -20.58
CA ASP A 7 -6.63 -4.73 -19.56
C ASP A 7 -6.15 -5.17 -18.16
N ILE A 8 -6.77 -4.65 -17.12
CA ILE A 8 -6.48 -5.01 -15.73
C ILE A 8 -6.68 -6.52 -15.43
N THR A 9 -7.34 -7.26 -16.32
CA THR A 9 -7.60 -8.70 -16.13
C THR A 9 -6.31 -9.49 -16.17
N GLU A 10 -5.45 -9.23 -17.14
CA GLU A 10 -4.16 -9.91 -17.31
C GLU A 10 -3.20 -9.56 -16.16
N GLU A 11 -3.18 -8.29 -15.73
CA GLU A 11 -2.41 -7.84 -14.58
C GLU A 11 -2.85 -8.59 -13.31
N ASN A 12 -4.15 -8.63 -13.04
CA ASN A 12 -4.72 -9.33 -11.90
C ASN A 12 -4.49 -10.84 -11.96
N LEU A 13 -4.58 -11.44 -13.15
CA LEU A 13 -4.31 -12.87 -13.35
C LEU A 13 -2.86 -13.20 -12.99
N GLN A 14 -1.90 -12.42 -13.48
CA GLN A 14 -0.49 -12.57 -13.16
C GLN A 14 -0.22 -12.49 -11.65
N SER A 15 -0.77 -11.47 -10.97
CA SER A 15 -0.64 -11.30 -9.54
C SER A 15 -1.21 -12.51 -8.76
N ARG A 16 -2.38 -13.00 -9.16
CA ARG A 16 -3.02 -14.18 -8.52
C ARG A 16 -2.25 -15.48 -8.74
N ILE A 17 -1.71 -15.70 -9.93
CA ILE A 17 -0.86 -16.87 -10.21
C ILE A 17 0.38 -16.85 -9.31
N ARG A 18 1.07 -15.70 -9.19
CA ARG A 18 2.20 -15.53 -8.26
C ARG A 18 1.78 -15.84 -6.83
N GLY A 19 0.66 -15.28 -6.37
CA GLY A 19 0.13 -15.52 -5.02
C GLY A 19 -0.18 -17.01 -4.78
N THR A 20 -0.80 -17.69 -5.73
CA THR A 20 -1.11 -19.12 -5.64
C THR A 20 0.16 -19.98 -5.55
N ILE A 21 1.17 -19.71 -6.36
CA ILE A 21 2.44 -20.42 -6.32
C ILE A 21 3.14 -20.23 -4.98
N LEU A 22 3.21 -19.00 -4.49
CA LEU A 22 3.83 -18.70 -3.19
C LEU A 22 3.11 -19.36 -2.02
N MET A 23 1.77 -19.41 -2.05
CA MET A 23 0.98 -20.12 -1.04
C MET A 23 1.19 -21.64 -1.10
N ALA A 24 1.31 -22.22 -2.28
CA ALA A 24 1.64 -23.63 -2.43
C ALA A 24 3.03 -23.96 -1.85
N ILE A 25 4.02 -23.13 -2.10
CA ILE A 25 5.37 -23.24 -1.51
C ILE A 25 5.31 -23.10 0.01
N SER A 26 4.58 -22.09 0.51
CA SER A 26 4.34 -21.87 1.93
C SER A 26 3.82 -23.15 2.60
N ASN A 27 2.76 -23.71 2.06
CA ASN A 27 2.16 -24.96 2.58
C ASN A 27 3.14 -26.14 2.52
N LYS A 28 3.78 -26.35 1.38
CA LYS A 28 4.69 -27.48 1.19
C LYS A 28 5.93 -27.43 2.09
N LYS A 29 6.42 -26.22 2.38
CA LYS A 29 7.62 -25.99 3.18
C LYS A 29 7.34 -25.72 4.66
N GLY A 30 6.09 -25.64 5.09
CA GLY A 30 5.72 -25.25 6.45
C GLY A 30 6.25 -23.87 6.83
N LYS A 31 6.23 -22.91 5.89
CA LYS A 31 6.73 -21.54 6.07
C LYS A 31 5.59 -20.54 5.93
N MET A 32 5.63 -19.47 6.72
CA MET A 32 4.68 -18.37 6.57
C MET A 32 5.05 -17.52 5.36
N LEU A 33 4.07 -17.25 4.50
CA LEU A 33 4.20 -16.23 3.46
C LEU A 33 4.01 -14.85 4.10
N ILE A 34 4.96 -13.98 3.87
CA ILE A 34 4.92 -12.57 4.28
C ILE A 34 4.46 -11.74 3.09
N THR A 35 3.42 -10.93 3.28
CA THR A 35 3.02 -9.92 2.31
C THR A 35 3.63 -8.57 2.66
N THR A 36 3.81 -7.69 1.68
CA THR A 36 4.64 -6.48 1.82
C THR A 36 3.95 -5.20 1.36
N GLY A 37 2.61 -5.18 1.31
CA GLY A 37 1.85 -3.95 1.04
C GLY A 37 2.04 -2.95 2.18
N ASN A 38 2.47 -1.73 1.86
CA ASN A 38 2.62 -0.64 2.82
C ASN A 38 1.30 0.11 3.05
N LYS A 39 1.28 1.07 3.99
CA LYS A 39 0.06 1.80 4.37
C LYS A 39 -0.50 2.63 3.22
N SER A 40 0.34 3.25 2.40
CA SER A 40 -0.09 4.04 1.24
C SER A 40 -0.85 3.17 0.24
N GLU A 41 -0.26 2.04 -0.16
CA GLU A 41 -0.87 1.06 -1.07
C GLU A 41 -2.16 0.46 -0.51
N VAL A 42 -2.15 0.08 0.77
CA VAL A 42 -3.33 -0.46 1.48
C VAL A 42 -4.44 0.58 1.59
N SER A 43 -4.11 1.86 1.78
CA SER A 43 -5.08 2.96 1.85
C SER A 43 -5.87 3.10 0.57
N VAL A 44 -5.19 3.19 -0.56
CA VAL A 44 -5.81 3.43 -1.87
C VAL A 44 -6.19 2.14 -2.61
N GLY A 45 -5.91 0.98 -2.00
CA GLY A 45 -6.22 -0.32 -2.59
C GLY A 45 -5.38 -0.67 -3.81
N TYR A 46 -4.16 -0.12 -3.89
CA TYR A 46 -3.19 -0.44 -4.94
C TYR A 46 -2.59 -1.83 -4.69
N SER A 47 -3.40 -2.82 -4.92
CA SER A 47 -3.11 -4.23 -4.68
C SER A 47 -4.14 -5.12 -5.37
N THR A 48 -3.79 -6.36 -5.64
CA THR A 48 -4.69 -7.36 -6.23
C THR A 48 -5.21 -8.30 -5.15
N LEU A 49 -6.54 -8.34 -5.02
CA LEU A 49 -7.22 -9.30 -4.14
C LEU A 49 -6.89 -10.74 -4.57
N TYR A 50 -6.48 -11.58 -3.61
CA TYR A 50 -6.00 -12.95 -3.83
C TYR A 50 -4.70 -13.06 -4.66
N GLY A 51 -3.98 -11.96 -4.83
CA GLY A 51 -2.68 -11.88 -5.50
C GLY A 51 -1.56 -11.52 -4.51
N ASP A 52 -1.04 -10.32 -4.63
CA ASP A 52 0.00 -9.76 -3.75
C ASP A 52 -0.46 -9.52 -2.32
N MET A 53 -1.76 -9.54 -2.07
CA MET A 53 -2.34 -9.51 -0.71
C MET A 53 -2.26 -10.85 0.02
N ASN A 54 -1.88 -11.95 -0.65
CA ASN A 54 -1.75 -13.26 -0.03
C ASN A 54 -0.61 -13.29 0.97
N GLY A 55 -0.88 -13.83 2.16
CA GLY A 55 0.11 -13.99 3.21
C GLY A 55 -0.51 -14.13 4.59
N GLY A 56 0.26 -14.64 5.53
CA GLY A 56 -0.15 -14.81 6.92
C GLY A 56 0.13 -13.60 7.80
N PHE A 57 1.03 -12.70 7.35
CA PHE A 57 1.44 -11.52 8.11
C PHE A 57 2.00 -10.42 7.18
N ASN A 58 1.72 -9.17 7.51
CA ASN A 58 2.23 -7.99 6.81
C ASN A 58 2.99 -7.07 7.78
N PRO A 59 4.32 -7.13 7.84
CA PRO A 59 5.12 -6.36 8.81
C PRO A 59 5.12 -4.85 8.58
N ILE A 60 4.90 -4.39 7.34
CA ILE A 60 4.97 -2.98 6.95
C ILE A 60 3.60 -2.37 6.62
N LYS A 61 2.51 -3.06 6.98
CA LYS A 61 1.12 -2.66 6.67
C LYS A 61 0.76 -1.26 7.13
N ASP A 62 1.36 -0.79 8.21
CA ASP A 62 1.02 0.47 8.88
C ASP A 62 2.16 1.50 8.81
N ILE A 63 3.04 1.38 7.80
CA ILE A 63 4.11 2.32 7.48
C ILE A 63 3.82 2.94 6.11
N TYR A 64 3.82 4.27 6.00
CA TYR A 64 3.67 4.96 4.72
C TYR A 64 4.89 4.72 3.81
N LYS A 65 4.70 4.86 2.50
CA LYS A 65 5.77 4.60 1.51
C LYS A 65 6.99 5.49 1.73
N THR A 66 6.77 6.76 2.01
CA THR A 66 7.85 7.73 2.29
C THR A 66 8.61 7.38 3.56
N GLU A 67 7.89 6.99 4.62
CA GLU A 67 8.51 6.51 5.87
C GLU A 67 9.30 5.21 5.66
N LEU A 68 8.81 4.32 4.77
CA LEU A 68 9.51 3.07 4.46
C LEU A 68 10.86 3.32 3.79
N TYR A 69 10.94 4.31 2.89
CA TYR A 69 12.22 4.76 2.32
C TYR A 69 13.14 5.35 3.39
N ALA A 70 12.60 6.19 4.26
CA ALA A 70 13.38 6.74 5.38
C ALA A 70 13.92 5.64 6.29
N LEU A 71 13.09 4.64 6.62
CA LEU A 71 13.47 3.48 7.42
C LEU A 71 14.56 2.62 6.73
N ALA A 72 14.43 2.40 5.42
CA ALA A 72 15.42 1.66 4.63
C ALA A 72 16.79 2.36 4.63
N ASN A 73 16.81 3.66 4.41
CA ASN A 73 18.02 4.48 4.48
C ASN A 73 18.61 4.49 5.89
N TRP A 74 17.77 4.64 6.92
CA TRP A 74 18.23 4.56 8.30
C TRP A 74 18.86 3.20 8.60
N ARG A 75 18.23 2.07 8.17
CA ARG A 75 18.76 0.73 8.39
C ARG A 75 20.09 0.51 7.70
N ASN A 76 20.31 1.05 6.53
CA ASN A 76 21.59 0.96 5.84
C ASN A 76 22.72 1.70 6.57
N ASN A 77 22.40 2.79 7.26
CA ASN A 77 23.37 3.60 7.98
C ASN A 77 23.56 3.19 9.45
N ASN A 78 22.67 2.36 10.00
CA ASN A 78 22.65 2.02 11.42
C ASN A 78 22.69 0.51 11.66
N LEU A 79 23.25 0.13 12.80
CA LEU A 79 23.26 -1.26 13.32
C LEU A 79 22.39 -1.31 14.59
N PRO A 80 21.10 -1.64 14.49
CA PRO A 80 20.26 -1.85 15.66
C PRO A 80 20.77 -3.02 16.49
N LYS A 81 20.54 -3.00 17.80
CA LYS A 81 20.85 -4.15 18.67
C LYS A 81 19.94 -5.34 18.34
N ASN A 82 20.46 -6.55 18.47
CA ASN A 82 19.71 -7.80 18.30
C ASN A 82 19.11 -8.02 16.89
N ILE A 83 19.84 -7.65 15.86
CA ILE A 83 19.46 -7.90 14.46
C ILE A 83 20.12 -9.16 13.90
N LEU A 84 19.44 -9.82 12.95
CA LEU A 84 19.96 -11.02 12.28
C LEU A 84 21.13 -10.74 11.33
N LEU A 85 21.13 -9.55 10.70
CA LEU A 85 22.17 -9.14 9.74
C LEU A 85 23.01 -8.04 10.38
N ASP A 86 24.12 -8.44 11.02
CA ASP A 86 25.06 -7.54 11.71
C ASP A 86 26.00 -6.86 10.71
N LYS A 87 25.44 -6.12 9.77
CA LYS A 87 26.15 -5.26 8.82
C LYS A 87 25.29 -4.09 8.39
N LYS A 88 25.92 -3.03 7.91
CA LYS A 88 25.28 -1.90 7.20
C LYS A 88 25.02 -2.27 5.73
N ASP A 89 24.37 -1.37 5.01
CA ASP A 89 24.10 -1.50 3.57
C ASP A 89 23.47 -2.85 3.17
N VAL A 90 22.46 -3.27 3.95
CA VAL A 90 21.76 -4.55 3.73
C VAL A 90 20.70 -4.45 2.64
N ILE A 91 20.23 -3.24 2.31
CA ILE A 91 19.26 -2.97 1.25
C ILE A 91 20.02 -2.33 0.09
N PRO A 92 20.13 -3.01 -1.06
CA PRO A 92 20.83 -2.44 -2.22
C PRO A 92 20.28 -1.08 -2.63
N SER A 93 21.17 -0.16 -2.98
CA SER A 93 20.79 1.19 -3.44
C SER A 93 19.86 1.16 -4.65
N SER A 94 20.04 0.17 -5.53
CA SER A 94 19.17 -0.05 -6.69
C SER A 94 17.71 -0.34 -6.32
N ILE A 95 17.44 -0.93 -5.15
CA ILE A 95 16.08 -1.15 -4.64
C ILE A 95 15.48 0.17 -4.14
N ILE A 96 16.29 0.97 -3.43
CA ILE A 96 15.84 2.24 -2.86
C ILE A 96 15.59 3.29 -3.95
N SER A 97 16.45 3.31 -5.00
CA SER A 97 16.35 4.28 -6.11
C SER A 97 15.39 3.86 -7.23
N LYS A 98 14.95 2.59 -7.24
CA LYS A 98 14.01 2.11 -8.25
C LYS A 98 12.67 2.83 -8.10
N GLU A 99 12.16 3.33 -9.22
CA GLU A 99 10.81 3.90 -9.26
C GLU A 99 9.76 2.85 -8.89
N PRO A 100 8.79 3.17 -8.01
CA PRO A 100 7.75 2.25 -7.60
C PRO A 100 6.92 1.74 -8.78
N THR A 101 6.72 0.41 -8.82
CA THR A 101 5.93 -0.26 -9.85
C THR A 101 5.38 -1.58 -9.34
N ALA A 102 4.17 -1.93 -9.76
CA ALA A 102 3.56 -3.23 -9.48
C ALA A 102 4.17 -4.38 -10.31
N GLU A 103 4.94 -4.08 -11.36
CA GLU A 103 5.59 -5.07 -12.24
C GLU A 103 4.63 -6.11 -12.86
N LEU A 104 3.44 -5.65 -13.24
CA LEU A 104 2.40 -6.48 -13.85
C LEU A 104 2.27 -6.27 -15.36
N ARG A 105 2.89 -5.23 -15.90
CA ARG A 105 3.01 -4.93 -17.34
C ARG A 105 4.30 -4.17 -17.61
N ASP A 106 4.69 -4.13 -18.88
CA ASP A 106 5.89 -3.42 -19.32
C ASP A 106 5.78 -1.90 -19.04
N ASN A 107 6.87 -1.31 -18.57
CA ASN A 107 7.01 0.11 -18.27
C ASN A 107 5.95 0.67 -17.29
N GLN A 108 5.33 -0.19 -16.49
CA GLN A 108 4.37 0.22 -15.47
C GLN A 108 5.03 1.05 -14.39
N LYS A 109 4.34 2.13 -13.99
CA LYS A 109 4.72 2.97 -12.85
C LYS A 109 3.51 3.21 -11.96
N ASP A 110 3.72 3.30 -10.66
CA ASP A 110 2.65 3.63 -9.72
C ASP A 110 2.07 5.01 -10.02
N SER A 111 2.91 5.94 -10.49
CA SER A 111 2.52 7.29 -10.93
C SER A 111 1.55 7.31 -12.13
N ASP A 112 1.39 6.21 -12.87
CA ASP A 112 0.35 6.11 -13.90
C ASP A 112 -1.08 6.20 -13.31
N SER A 113 -1.24 5.86 -12.03
CA SER A 113 -2.56 5.75 -11.37
C SER A 113 -2.67 6.57 -10.10
N LEU A 114 -1.57 6.82 -9.41
CA LEU A 114 -1.52 7.49 -8.11
C LEU A 114 -0.79 8.84 -8.21
N PRO A 115 -1.09 9.79 -7.32
CA PRO A 115 -0.23 10.95 -7.09
C PRO A 115 1.18 10.51 -6.66
N PRO A 116 2.19 11.39 -6.76
CA PRO A 116 3.49 11.15 -6.14
C PRO A 116 3.35 10.78 -4.67
N TYR A 117 4.14 9.81 -4.19
CA TYR A 117 3.99 9.31 -2.82
C TYR A 117 4.20 10.38 -1.74
N ASP A 118 5.03 11.39 -2.01
CA ASP A 118 5.22 12.51 -1.07
C ASP A 118 3.92 13.30 -0.83
N GLU A 119 3.10 13.48 -1.85
CA GLU A 119 1.79 14.12 -1.74
C GLU A 119 0.73 13.15 -1.24
N LEU A 120 0.69 11.95 -1.80
CA LEU A 120 -0.27 10.91 -1.44
C LEU A 120 -0.24 10.61 0.07
N ASP A 121 0.95 10.42 0.63
CA ASP A 121 1.11 10.06 2.03
C ASP A 121 0.68 11.19 2.96
N GLN A 122 0.97 12.44 2.61
CA GLN A 122 0.55 13.59 3.41
C GLN A 122 -0.97 13.81 3.37
N ILE A 123 -1.61 13.61 2.21
CA ILE A 123 -3.07 13.66 2.11
C ILE A 123 -3.69 12.51 2.92
N LEU A 124 -3.15 11.30 2.80
CA LEU A 124 -3.63 10.14 3.55
C LEU A 124 -3.45 10.31 5.06
N GLU A 125 -2.31 10.80 5.50
CA GLU A 125 -2.04 11.10 6.91
C GLU A 125 -3.06 12.12 7.45
N GLY A 126 -3.31 13.18 6.69
CA GLY A 126 -4.34 14.16 7.03
C GLY A 126 -5.73 13.53 7.18
N LEU A 127 -6.16 12.74 6.20
CA LEU A 127 -7.49 12.11 6.21
C LEU A 127 -7.65 11.00 7.26
N VAL A 128 -6.62 10.20 7.48
CA VAL A 128 -6.70 8.99 8.31
C VAL A 128 -6.27 9.24 9.75
N GLU A 129 -5.10 9.86 9.96
CA GLU A 129 -4.53 10.07 11.29
C GLU A 129 -5.18 11.27 11.99
N TYR A 130 -5.31 12.38 11.27
CA TYR A 130 -5.76 13.65 11.83
C TYR A 130 -7.22 13.98 11.54
N GLU A 131 -7.92 13.20 10.71
CA GLU A 131 -9.34 13.40 10.34
C GLU A 131 -9.62 14.81 9.80
N LEU A 132 -8.66 15.35 9.03
CA LEU A 132 -8.81 16.65 8.41
C LEU A 132 -9.89 16.61 7.32
N SER A 133 -10.66 17.66 7.24
CA SER A 133 -11.59 17.90 6.15
C SER A 133 -10.86 18.26 4.85
N THR A 134 -11.53 18.14 3.72
CA THR A 134 -10.99 18.58 2.42
C THR A 134 -10.58 20.04 2.47
N SER A 135 -11.37 20.90 3.11
CA SER A 135 -11.07 22.34 3.21
C SER A 135 -9.81 22.63 4.03
N GLU A 136 -9.50 21.82 5.04
CA GLU A 136 -8.27 21.94 5.81
C GLU A 136 -7.05 21.48 5.01
N LEU A 137 -7.20 20.43 4.21
CA LEU A 137 -6.15 19.96 3.30
C LEU A 137 -5.91 20.96 2.15
N GLU A 138 -6.94 21.60 1.61
CA GLU A 138 -6.80 22.69 0.63
C GLU A 138 -5.98 23.86 1.21
N LYS A 139 -6.21 24.24 2.48
CA LYS A 139 -5.44 25.27 3.16
C LYS A 139 -3.97 24.90 3.36
N LYS A 140 -3.64 23.60 3.34
CA LYS A 140 -2.26 23.10 3.36
C LYS A 140 -1.59 23.11 1.97
N GLY A 141 -2.34 23.43 0.92
CA GLY A 141 -1.82 23.60 -0.44
C GLY A 141 -2.13 22.44 -1.41
N TYR A 142 -2.86 21.42 -0.97
CA TYR A 142 -3.26 20.32 -1.87
C TYR A 142 -4.44 20.72 -2.74
N SER A 143 -4.47 20.25 -3.99
CA SER A 143 -5.60 20.53 -4.88
C SER A 143 -6.84 19.76 -4.44
N ARG A 144 -8.00 20.39 -4.56
CA ARG A 144 -9.30 19.75 -4.28
C ARG A 144 -9.50 18.46 -5.08
N GLU A 145 -9.04 18.44 -6.32
CA GLU A 145 -9.17 17.30 -7.22
C GLU A 145 -8.36 16.10 -6.69
N GLU A 146 -7.12 16.30 -6.29
CA GLU A 146 -6.26 15.26 -5.73
C GLU A 146 -6.79 14.74 -4.40
N ILE A 147 -7.23 15.62 -3.50
CA ILE A 147 -7.82 15.23 -2.23
C ILE A 147 -9.04 14.33 -2.47
N LYS A 148 -9.96 14.73 -3.35
CA LYS A 148 -11.15 13.94 -3.69
C LYS A 148 -10.80 12.60 -4.35
N LYS A 149 -9.79 12.58 -5.22
CA LYS A 149 -9.30 11.33 -5.83
C LYS A 149 -8.81 10.37 -4.75
N VAL A 150 -7.95 10.84 -3.85
CA VAL A 150 -7.38 10.04 -2.76
C VAL A 150 -8.47 9.59 -1.79
N GLU A 151 -9.36 10.49 -1.38
CA GLU A 151 -10.50 10.18 -0.51
C GLU A 151 -11.38 9.09 -1.12
N ASN A 152 -11.73 9.22 -2.39
CA ASN A 152 -12.55 8.21 -3.07
C ASN A 152 -11.84 6.84 -3.10
N LEU A 153 -10.56 6.79 -3.45
CA LEU A 153 -9.76 5.56 -3.41
C LEU A 153 -9.74 4.95 -2.01
N LEU A 154 -9.57 5.78 -0.98
CA LEU A 154 -9.58 5.37 0.42
C LEU A 154 -10.91 4.69 0.80
N TYR A 155 -12.05 5.27 0.41
CA TYR A 155 -13.37 4.70 0.72
C TYR A 155 -13.64 3.42 -0.06
N VAL A 156 -13.43 3.41 -1.38
CA VAL A 156 -13.77 2.24 -2.21
C VAL A 156 -12.88 1.03 -1.96
N SER A 157 -11.74 1.22 -1.31
CA SER A 157 -10.76 0.17 -1.04
C SER A 157 -10.98 -0.59 0.27
N GLU A 158 -11.98 -0.19 1.08
CA GLU A 158 -12.24 -0.84 2.37
C GLU A 158 -12.44 -2.36 2.24
N TYR A 159 -13.10 -2.83 1.18
CA TYR A 159 -13.33 -4.28 0.99
C TYR A 159 -12.01 -5.07 0.86
N LYS A 160 -10.98 -4.47 0.26
CA LYS A 160 -9.64 -5.08 0.18
C LYS A 160 -8.99 -5.09 1.56
N ARG A 161 -9.06 -4.00 2.30
CA ARG A 161 -8.50 -3.90 3.66
C ARG A 161 -9.07 -4.94 4.61
N ARG A 162 -10.37 -5.28 4.47
CA ARG A 162 -11.03 -6.34 5.26
C ARG A 162 -10.47 -7.73 5.02
N GLN A 163 -9.82 -7.96 3.91
CA GLN A 163 -9.24 -9.24 3.51
C GLN A 163 -7.71 -9.24 3.55
N SER A 164 -7.09 -8.17 4.01
CA SER A 164 -5.63 -8.08 4.09
C SER A 164 -5.10 -8.80 5.32
N ALA A 165 -3.90 -9.36 5.20
CA ALA A 165 -3.20 -10.02 6.30
C ALA A 165 -3.06 -9.12 7.53
N PRO A 166 -3.04 -9.68 8.76
CA PRO A 166 -2.75 -8.90 9.97
C PRO A 166 -1.34 -8.31 9.91
N GLY A 167 -1.13 -7.21 10.61
CA GLY A 167 0.15 -6.52 10.74
C GLY A 167 0.28 -5.84 12.10
N VAL A 168 1.42 -5.23 12.35
CA VAL A 168 1.66 -4.43 13.56
C VAL A 168 1.03 -3.05 13.42
N LYS A 169 0.58 -2.48 14.55
CA LYS A 169 0.18 -1.08 14.63
C LYS A 169 1.40 -0.23 15.00
N ILE A 170 1.66 0.80 14.19
CA ILE A 170 2.76 1.76 14.39
C ILE A 170 2.21 3.19 14.45
N SER A 171 1.27 3.51 13.56
CA SER A 171 0.69 4.83 13.42
C SER A 171 -0.40 5.12 14.47
N LEU A 172 -0.86 6.36 14.54
CA LEU A 172 -1.97 6.76 15.42
C LEU A 172 -3.23 5.96 15.14
N ARG A 173 -3.54 5.73 13.87
CA ARG A 173 -4.74 5.00 13.42
C ARG A 173 -4.41 3.97 12.36
N ASN A 174 -4.46 2.71 12.73
CA ASN A 174 -4.30 1.62 11.77
C ASN A 174 -5.65 1.16 11.21
N PHE A 175 -5.61 0.60 10.00
CA PHE A 175 -6.80 0.01 9.38
C PHE A 175 -7.20 -1.31 10.05
N GLY A 176 -8.51 -1.49 10.19
CA GLY A 176 -9.12 -2.70 10.72
C GLY A 176 -9.45 -2.61 12.21
N ARG A 177 -8.61 -2.01 13.05
CA ARG A 177 -8.87 -1.79 14.46
C ARG A 177 -9.37 -0.38 14.75
N ASP A 178 -8.60 0.63 14.35
CA ASP A 178 -8.88 2.02 14.71
C ASP A 178 -9.73 2.72 13.64
N ARG A 179 -9.55 2.34 12.38
CA ARG A 179 -10.24 2.95 11.24
C ARG A 179 -10.85 1.91 10.33
N ARG A 180 -12.15 2.04 10.07
CA ARG A 180 -12.93 1.25 9.12
C ARG A 180 -13.87 2.16 8.36
N TYR A 181 -13.94 1.95 7.04
CA TYR A 181 -14.88 2.68 6.19
C TYR A 181 -16.08 1.80 5.82
N PRO A 182 -17.26 2.41 5.59
CA PRO A 182 -18.41 1.64 5.10
C PRO A 182 -18.15 1.10 3.69
N ILE A 183 -18.46 -0.15 3.44
CA ILE A 183 -18.31 -0.78 2.10
C ILE A 183 -19.49 -0.44 1.21
N THR A 184 -20.72 -0.51 1.73
CA THR A 184 -21.96 -0.37 0.96
C THR A 184 -22.54 1.04 0.96
N ASN A 185 -22.04 1.92 1.80
CA ASN A 185 -22.48 3.32 1.87
C ASN A 185 -21.73 4.17 0.83
N LYS A 186 -22.49 4.87 -0.02
CA LYS A 186 -21.97 5.81 -1.04
C LYS A 186 -21.96 7.26 -0.56
N PHE A 187 -22.23 7.50 0.72
CA PHE A 187 -22.14 8.85 1.27
C PHE A 187 -20.72 9.38 1.10
N ARG A 188 -20.63 10.61 0.66
CA ARG A 188 -19.40 11.43 0.62
C ARG A 188 -19.77 12.82 1.08
N ASP A 189 -18.88 13.46 1.79
CA ASP A 189 -19.09 14.85 2.18
C ASP A 189 -19.29 15.70 0.92
N LYS A 190 -20.44 16.36 0.86
CA LYS A 190 -20.66 17.41 -0.13
C LYS A 190 -19.98 18.65 0.40
N ILE A 191 -18.87 18.99 -0.19
CA ILE A 191 -18.21 20.26 0.08
C ILE A 191 -18.90 21.28 -0.79
N GLU A 192 -19.61 22.18 -0.16
CA GLU A 192 -20.15 23.39 -0.79
C GLU A 192 -19.04 24.34 -1.23
#